data_e1b90aac1cfcdcec1be55d8ffdf168c3
#
_entry.id   e1b90aac1cfcdcec1be55d8ffdf168c3
#
_cell.length_a   1.000
_cell.length_b   1.000
_cell.length_c   1.000
_cell.angle_alpha   90.00
_cell.angle_beta   90.00
_cell.angle_gamma   90.00
#
_symmetry.space_group_name_H-M   'P 1'
#
loop_
_entity.id
_entity.type
_entity.pdbx_description
1 polymer ?
#
loop_
_entity_poly.entity_id
_entity_poly.type
_entity_poly.pdbx_seq_one_letter_code
_entity_poly.pdbx_strand_id
1 'polypeptide(L)'
;LYWISIGDSHIYSLYGSSFDQLNEDHIYANILDAAVKNGLLDKEIAETHYHRDALTSYIGIPYLKDISSGSIELSPGASVLLCTDGLYKTLSDTEIISVHEKDPQEWADRLLRQVLNKNNPHQDNVTILTFNVED
;
A
#
# COMPACT_ATOMS: atom_id res chain seq x y z
N LEU A 1 -12.60 -3.30 11.61
CA LEU A 1 -11.65 -2.26 11.23
C LEU A 1 -12.36 -1.19 10.44
N TYR A 2 -12.14 0.08 10.81
CA TYR A 2 -12.53 1.25 10.00
C TYR A 2 -11.27 2.00 9.63
N TRP A 3 -11.22 2.56 8.41
CA TRP A 3 -10.06 3.35 7.98
C TRP A 3 -10.45 4.61 7.22
N ILE A 4 -9.54 5.57 7.26
CA ILE A 4 -9.48 6.71 6.37
C ILE A 4 -8.03 6.82 5.90
N SER A 5 -7.80 6.94 4.59
CA SER A 5 -6.49 7.07 3.98
C SER A 5 -6.44 8.24 3.02
N ILE A 6 -5.32 8.95 2.99
CA ILE A 6 -5.01 10.05 2.07
C ILE A 6 -3.56 9.88 1.66
N GLY A 7 -3.30 9.83 0.36
CA GLY A 7 -1.97 9.57 -0.20
C GLY A 7 -1.87 8.16 -0.77
N ASP A 8 -0.68 7.60 -0.75
CA ASP A 8 -0.33 6.30 -1.31
C ASP A 8 0.24 5.30 -0.29
N SER A 9 0.13 5.59 1.00
CA SER A 9 0.42 4.58 2.03
C SER A 9 -0.66 3.50 2.00
N HIS A 10 -0.26 2.23 2.10
CA HIS A 10 -1.15 1.08 1.96
C HIS A 10 -1.65 0.56 3.30
N ILE A 11 -2.85 0.02 3.28
CA ILE A 11 -3.47 -0.75 4.34
C ILE A 11 -3.80 -2.12 3.76
N TYR A 12 -3.18 -3.17 4.29
CA TYR A 12 -3.44 -4.55 3.89
C TYR A 12 -4.13 -5.35 4.98
N SER A 13 -4.97 -6.29 4.57
CA SER A 13 -5.44 -7.37 5.43
C SER A 13 -4.86 -8.70 4.95
N LEU A 14 -4.44 -9.53 5.88
CA LEU A 14 -3.99 -10.90 5.63
C LEU A 14 -4.84 -11.87 6.47
N TYR A 15 -5.53 -12.78 5.79
CA TYR A 15 -6.30 -13.85 6.45
C TYR A 15 -6.22 -15.13 5.63
N GLY A 16 -5.68 -16.20 6.21
CA GLY A 16 -5.42 -17.44 5.49
C GLY A 16 -4.44 -17.23 4.35
N SER A 17 -4.89 -17.40 3.11
CA SER A 17 -4.10 -17.13 1.88
C SER A 17 -4.46 -15.82 1.19
N SER A 18 -5.44 -15.08 1.72
CA SER A 18 -5.85 -13.79 1.14
C SER A 18 -4.99 -12.66 1.69
N PHE A 19 -4.44 -11.85 0.80
CA PHE A 19 -3.69 -10.64 1.10
C PHE A 19 -4.22 -9.52 0.21
N ASP A 20 -4.99 -8.62 0.81
CA ASP A 20 -5.77 -7.64 0.08
C ASP A 20 -5.43 -6.22 0.53
N GLN A 21 -5.15 -5.33 -0.42
CA GLN A 21 -5.08 -3.90 -0.15
C GLN A 21 -6.50 -3.36 0.06
N LEU A 22 -6.72 -2.68 1.18
CA LEU A 22 -8.04 -2.19 1.58
C LEU A 22 -8.35 -0.78 1.09
N ASN A 23 -7.34 0.05 0.93
CA ASN A 23 -7.48 1.45 0.52
C ASN A 23 -7.05 1.65 -0.93
N GLU A 24 -7.50 2.75 -1.51
CA GLU A 24 -7.09 3.20 -2.83
C GLU A 24 -5.95 4.20 -2.73
N ASP A 25 -5.02 4.15 -3.70
CA ASP A 25 -3.94 5.11 -3.83
C ASP A 25 -4.43 6.41 -4.45
N HIS A 26 -3.98 7.53 -3.94
CA HIS A 26 -4.26 8.83 -4.54
C HIS A 26 -3.07 9.29 -5.38
N ILE A 27 -2.85 8.61 -6.51
CA ILE A 27 -1.77 8.86 -7.47
C ILE A 27 -2.32 9.18 -8.86
N TYR A 28 -1.53 9.87 -9.65
CA TYR A 28 -1.92 10.28 -11.00
C TYR A 28 -2.11 9.08 -11.95
N ALA A 29 -1.50 7.94 -11.65
CA ALA A 29 -1.73 6.69 -12.37
C ALA A 29 -3.21 6.34 -12.49
N ASN A 30 -4.00 6.51 -11.43
CA ASN A 30 -5.42 6.19 -11.45
C ASN A 30 -6.20 7.05 -12.46
N ILE A 31 -5.81 8.31 -12.61
CA ILE A 31 -6.40 9.22 -13.60
C ILE A 31 -6.02 8.79 -15.02
N LEU A 32 -4.76 8.44 -15.24
CA LEU A 32 -4.27 7.96 -16.53
C LEU A 32 -4.95 6.64 -16.92
N ASP A 33 -5.04 5.69 -16.01
CA ASP A 33 -5.65 4.38 -16.24
C ASP A 33 -7.16 4.50 -16.53
N ALA A 34 -7.84 5.41 -15.84
CA ALA A 34 -9.23 5.74 -16.16
C ALA A 34 -9.38 6.36 -17.56
N ALA A 35 -8.45 7.22 -17.97
CA ALA A 35 -8.44 7.79 -19.32
C ALA A 35 -8.22 6.72 -20.41
N VAL A 36 -7.31 5.76 -20.15
CA VAL A 36 -7.10 4.60 -21.04
C VAL A 36 -8.35 3.75 -21.14
N LYS A 37 -8.98 3.43 -20.01
CA LYS A 37 -10.21 2.64 -19.96
C LYS A 37 -11.36 3.26 -20.73
N ASN A 38 -11.41 4.60 -20.78
CA ASN A 38 -12.42 5.37 -21.50
C ASN A 38 -12.02 5.66 -22.98
N GLY A 39 -10.88 5.15 -23.46
CA GLY A 39 -10.39 5.38 -24.81
C GLY A 39 -9.91 6.80 -25.10
N LEU A 40 -9.61 7.57 -24.05
CA LEU A 40 -9.16 8.97 -24.14
C LEU A 40 -7.63 9.10 -24.18
N LEU A 41 -6.91 8.05 -23.80
CA LEU A 41 -5.45 8.02 -23.76
C LEU A 41 -4.94 6.66 -24.22
N ASP A 42 -3.81 6.67 -24.92
CA ASP A 42 -3.10 5.45 -25.28
C ASP A 42 -2.45 4.80 -24.05
N LYS A 43 -2.49 3.48 -23.99
CA LYS A 43 -1.96 2.72 -22.86
C LYS A 43 -0.45 2.92 -22.67
N GLU A 44 0.32 2.91 -23.77
CA GLU A 44 1.78 3.10 -23.72
C GLU A 44 2.15 4.48 -23.18
N ILE A 45 1.40 5.52 -23.56
CA ILE A 45 1.58 6.88 -23.05
C ILE A 45 1.26 6.94 -21.55
N ALA A 46 0.20 6.27 -21.11
CA ALA A 46 -0.17 6.21 -19.69
C ALA A 46 0.88 5.49 -18.84
N GLU A 47 1.39 4.35 -19.30
CA GLU A 47 2.36 3.52 -18.58
C GLU A 47 3.73 4.18 -18.46
N THR A 48 4.13 4.98 -19.46
CA THR A 48 5.43 5.67 -19.49
C THR A 48 5.37 7.12 -18.99
N HIS A 49 4.23 7.56 -18.48
CA HIS A 49 4.04 8.95 -18.09
C HIS A 49 4.94 9.36 -16.91
N TYR A 50 5.71 10.43 -17.07
CA TYR A 50 6.72 10.88 -16.09
C TYR A 50 6.16 11.16 -14.69
N HIS A 51 4.92 11.63 -14.58
CA HIS A 51 4.26 11.94 -13.32
C HIS A 51 3.30 10.83 -12.85
N ARG A 52 3.42 9.61 -13.38
CA ARG A 52 2.48 8.52 -13.07
C ARG A 52 2.31 8.31 -11.56
N ASP A 53 3.42 8.37 -10.80
CA ASP A 53 3.44 8.15 -9.36
C ASP A 53 3.25 9.42 -8.51
N ALA A 54 2.94 10.56 -9.16
CA ALA A 54 2.72 11.80 -8.42
C ALA A 54 1.44 11.73 -7.59
N LEU A 55 1.52 12.15 -6.33
CA LEU A 55 0.37 12.22 -5.44
C LEU A 55 -0.66 13.23 -5.96
N THR A 56 -1.93 12.82 -5.98
CA THR A 56 -3.08 13.68 -6.32
C THR A 56 -3.81 14.20 -5.09
N SER A 57 -3.67 13.51 -3.95
CA SER A 57 -4.17 13.94 -2.65
C SER A 57 -3.15 13.63 -1.57
N TYR A 58 -2.88 14.60 -0.69
CA TYR A 58 -1.99 14.48 0.46
C TYR A 58 -2.34 15.52 1.52
N ILE A 59 -1.94 15.30 2.76
CA ILE A 59 -2.20 16.23 3.86
C ILE A 59 -1.42 17.53 3.62
N GLY A 60 -2.13 18.67 3.67
CA GLY A 60 -1.54 19.99 3.41
C GLY A 60 -1.87 20.57 2.03
N ILE A 61 -2.49 19.81 1.14
CA ILE A 61 -3.01 20.35 -0.12
C ILE A 61 -4.18 21.29 0.16
N PRO A 62 -4.28 22.46 -0.53
CA PRO A 62 -5.35 23.44 -0.27
C PRO A 62 -6.78 22.89 -0.47
N TYR A 63 -6.94 21.96 -1.40
CA TYR A 63 -8.23 21.32 -1.72
C TYR A 63 -8.03 19.80 -1.79
N LEU A 64 -8.42 19.13 -0.71
CA LEU A 64 -8.42 17.68 -0.66
C LEU A 64 -9.55 17.15 -1.55
N LYS A 65 -9.20 16.40 -2.60
CA LYS A 65 -10.17 15.89 -3.58
C LYS A 65 -10.61 14.47 -3.24
N ASP A 66 -9.65 13.61 -2.94
CA ASP A 66 -9.86 12.20 -2.83
C ASP A 66 -9.47 11.73 -1.42
N ILE A 67 -10.35 10.95 -0.82
CA ILE A 67 -10.18 10.31 0.48
C ILE A 67 -10.66 8.88 0.31
N SER A 68 -9.81 7.91 0.59
CA SER A 68 -10.22 6.51 0.70
C SER A 68 -10.69 6.23 2.12
N SER A 69 -11.89 5.70 2.26
CA SER A 69 -12.43 5.29 3.56
C SER A 69 -13.27 4.05 3.42
N GLY A 70 -13.30 3.24 4.44
CA GLY A 70 -14.08 2.01 4.42
C GLY A 70 -14.10 1.31 5.76
N SER A 71 -14.73 0.14 5.74
CA SER A 71 -14.74 -0.77 6.87
C SER A 71 -14.76 -2.21 6.40
N ILE A 72 -14.13 -3.07 7.18
CA ILE A 72 -14.16 -4.52 7.00
C ILE A 72 -14.32 -5.19 8.36
N GLU A 73 -15.08 -6.27 8.40
CA GLU A 73 -15.13 -7.16 9.56
C GLU A 73 -13.91 -8.07 9.51
N LEU A 74 -13.11 -8.05 10.57
CA LEU A 74 -11.93 -8.90 10.71
C LEU A 74 -12.24 -10.10 11.57
N SER A 75 -11.90 -11.28 11.10
CA SER A 75 -12.00 -12.52 11.87
C SER A 75 -10.80 -12.69 12.80
N PRO A 76 -10.95 -13.41 13.94
CA PRO A 76 -9.81 -13.83 14.74
C PRO A 76 -8.74 -14.53 13.91
N GLY A 77 -7.49 -14.21 14.15
CA GLY A 77 -6.36 -14.68 13.35
C GLY A 77 -6.07 -13.86 12.08
N ALA A 78 -6.86 -12.82 11.79
CA ALA A 78 -6.51 -11.86 10.74
C ALA A 78 -5.36 -10.95 11.20
N SER A 79 -4.47 -10.61 10.27
CA SER A 79 -3.39 -9.64 10.46
C SER A 79 -3.63 -8.42 9.59
N VAL A 80 -3.23 -7.25 10.06
CA VAL A 80 -3.29 -6.00 9.33
C VAL A 80 -1.89 -5.38 9.26
N LEU A 81 -1.54 -4.88 8.10
CA LEU A 81 -0.28 -4.18 7.82
C LEU A 81 -0.60 -2.79 7.26
N LEU A 82 -0.05 -1.76 7.89
CA LEU A 82 0.01 -0.42 7.32
C LEU A 82 1.47 -0.12 6.98
N CYS A 83 1.70 0.43 5.79
CA CYS A 83 3.06 0.76 5.36
C CYS A 83 3.11 1.94 4.40
N THR A 84 4.29 2.57 4.37
CA THR A 84 4.63 3.55 3.34
C THR A 84 5.18 2.86 2.09
N ASP A 85 5.30 3.62 1.01
CA ASP A 85 5.75 3.15 -0.30
C ASP A 85 7.16 2.55 -0.30
N GLY A 86 8.03 2.94 0.62
CA GLY A 86 9.32 2.31 0.82
C GLY A 86 9.26 0.81 1.13
N LEU A 87 8.12 0.28 1.59
CA LEU A 87 7.92 -1.17 1.73
C LEU A 87 7.45 -1.79 0.41
N TYR A 88 6.25 -1.43 -0.08
CA TYR A 88 5.61 -2.13 -1.20
C TYR A 88 6.25 -1.85 -2.56
N LYS A 89 7.01 -0.78 -2.72
CA LYS A 89 7.86 -0.56 -3.90
C LYS A 89 9.15 -1.39 -3.87
N THR A 90 9.53 -1.92 -2.70
CA THR A 90 10.75 -2.71 -2.51
C THR A 90 10.49 -4.21 -2.42
N LEU A 91 9.39 -4.61 -1.79
CA LEU A 91 9.00 -6.01 -1.63
C LEU A 91 7.68 -6.28 -2.37
N SER A 92 7.65 -7.39 -3.09
CA SER A 92 6.41 -7.92 -3.67
C SER A 92 5.48 -8.49 -2.60
N ASP A 93 4.19 -8.62 -2.91
CA ASP A 93 3.20 -9.22 -2.01
C ASP A 93 3.63 -10.61 -1.54
N THR A 94 4.20 -11.42 -2.43
CA THR A 94 4.73 -12.74 -2.09
C THR A 94 5.88 -12.67 -1.10
N GLU A 95 6.75 -11.70 -1.19
CA GLU A 95 7.83 -11.49 -0.21
C GLU A 95 7.29 -11.02 1.13
N ILE A 96 6.29 -10.13 1.12
CA ILE A 96 5.62 -9.64 2.35
C ILE A 96 4.94 -10.80 3.08
N ILE A 97 4.19 -11.63 2.36
CA ILE A 97 3.48 -12.80 2.93
C ILE A 97 4.47 -13.84 3.45
N SER A 98 5.57 -14.08 2.72
CA SER A 98 6.54 -15.14 3.05
C SER A 98 7.22 -14.98 4.41
N VAL A 99 7.26 -13.77 4.94
CA VAL A 99 7.88 -13.45 6.24
C VAL A 99 6.85 -13.15 7.33
N HIS A 100 5.57 -13.43 7.05
CA HIS A 100 4.50 -13.22 8.03
C HIS A 100 4.75 -14.04 9.31
N GLU A 101 4.51 -13.40 10.45
CA GLU A 101 4.60 -14.01 11.77
C GLU A 101 3.35 -13.70 12.61
N LYS A 102 3.04 -14.59 13.54
CA LYS A 102 1.92 -14.38 14.48
C LYS A 102 2.19 -13.27 15.48
N ASP A 103 3.45 -13.01 15.82
CA ASP A 103 3.84 -11.84 16.61
C ASP A 103 3.91 -10.63 15.67
N PRO A 104 3.09 -9.59 15.89
CA PRO A 104 3.09 -8.44 14.99
C PRO A 104 4.43 -7.72 14.97
N GLN A 105 5.12 -7.59 16.10
CA GLN A 105 6.41 -6.93 16.14
C GLN A 105 7.47 -7.72 15.36
N GLU A 106 7.46 -9.05 15.49
CA GLU A 106 8.39 -9.88 14.73
C GLU A 106 8.13 -9.80 13.23
N TRP A 107 6.85 -9.73 12.80
CA TRP A 107 6.52 -9.53 11.39
C TRP A 107 7.07 -8.19 10.87
N ALA A 108 6.83 -7.10 11.58
CA ALA A 108 7.37 -5.78 11.22
C ALA A 108 8.90 -5.79 11.12
N ASP A 109 9.58 -6.42 12.08
CA ASP A 109 11.05 -6.52 12.11
C ASP A 109 11.60 -7.35 10.94
N ARG A 110 10.91 -8.43 10.55
CA ARG A 110 11.28 -9.25 9.39
C ARG A 110 11.09 -8.50 8.09
N LEU A 111 9.98 -7.79 7.94
CA LEU A 111 9.73 -6.93 6.77
C LEU A 111 10.83 -5.87 6.62
N LEU A 112 11.16 -5.17 7.70
CA LEU A 112 12.22 -4.18 7.67
C LEU A 112 13.57 -4.79 7.29
N ARG A 113 13.92 -5.95 7.85
CA ARG A 113 15.15 -6.69 7.49
C ARG A 113 15.17 -7.07 6.01
N GLN A 114 14.05 -7.53 5.45
CA GLN A 114 13.96 -7.84 4.02
C GLN A 114 14.21 -6.62 3.13
N VAL A 115 13.61 -5.47 3.47
CA VAL A 115 13.84 -4.21 2.74
C VAL A 115 15.34 -3.84 2.79
N LEU A 116 15.93 -3.84 3.98
CA LEU A 116 17.35 -3.48 4.14
C LEU A 116 18.28 -4.43 3.39
N ASN A 117 17.96 -5.73 3.33
CA ASN A 117 18.74 -6.73 2.61
C ASN A 117 18.73 -6.55 1.08
N LYS A 118 17.76 -5.82 0.51
CA LYS A 118 17.75 -5.47 -0.92
C LYS A 118 18.91 -4.54 -1.30
N ASN A 119 19.49 -3.84 -0.32
CA ASN A 119 20.60 -2.89 -0.54
C ASN A 119 20.33 -1.90 -1.69
N ASN A 120 19.09 -1.46 -1.84
CA ASN A 120 18.70 -0.52 -2.88
C ASN A 120 19.30 0.87 -2.58
N PRO A 121 20.16 1.44 -3.43
CA PRO A 121 20.77 2.76 -3.20
C PRO A 121 19.74 3.92 -3.24
N HIS A 122 18.56 3.65 -3.78
CA HIS A 122 17.43 4.60 -3.86
C HIS A 122 16.28 4.21 -2.92
N GLN A 123 16.57 3.47 -1.85
CA GLN A 123 15.57 3.07 -0.88
C GLN A 123 14.97 4.30 -0.21
N ASP A 124 13.64 4.42 -0.26
CA ASP A 124 12.91 5.44 0.46
C ASP A 124 12.76 5.08 1.95
N ASN A 125 12.31 6.03 2.74
CA ASN A 125 11.97 5.83 4.13
C ASN A 125 10.89 4.75 4.26
N VAL A 126 11.04 3.86 5.23
CA VAL A 126 10.08 2.77 5.47
C VAL A 126 9.44 2.95 6.82
N THR A 127 8.12 3.00 6.84
CA THR A 127 7.33 2.92 8.06
C THR A 127 6.43 1.70 7.97
N ILE A 128 6.40 0.89 9.01
CA ILE A 128 5.63 -0.35 9.09
C ILE A 128 4.90 -0.37 10.42
N LEU A 129 3.60 -0.65 10.38
CA LEU A 129 2.78 -0.93 11.55
C LEU A 129 1.97 -2.18 11.30
N THR A 130 2.02 -3.11 12.21
CA THR A 130 1.30 -4.39 12.14
C THR A 130 0.49 -4.64 13.39
N PHE A 131 -0.63 -5.28 13.27
CA PHE A 131 -1.40 -5.81 14.39
C PHE A 131 -2.20 -7.05 13.98
N ASN A 132 -2.54 -7.89 14.96
CA ASN A 132 -3.34 -9.09 14.76
C ASN A 132 -4.66 -8.96 15.52
N VAL A 133 -5.67 -9.65 15.03
CA VAL A 133 -6.96 -9.80 15.72
C VAL A 133 -6.89 -11.07 16.57
N GLU A 134 -6.95 -10.87 17.87
CA GLU A 134 -7.03 -11.98 18.85
C GLU A 134 -8.47 -12.43 19.06
N ASP A 135 -8.65 -13.60 19.67
CA ASP A 135 -9.95 -14.18 20.06
C ASP A 135 -10.65 -13.37 21.16
#